data_ed99100a14f427c813c9f37037cff49a
#
_entry.id   ed99100a14f427c813c9f37037cff49a
#
_cell.length_a   1.000
_cell.length_b   1.000
_cell.length_c   1.000
_cell.angle_alpha   90.00
_cell.angle_beta   90.00
_cell.angle_gamma   90.00
#
_symmetry.space_group_name_H-M   'P 1'
#
loop_
_entity.id
_entity.type
_entity.pdbx_description
1 polymer ?
#
loop_
_entity_poly.entity_id
_entity_poly.type
_entity_poly.pdbx_seq_one_letter_code
_entity_poly.pdbx_strand_id
1 'polypeptide(L)'
;MIRLISLDLDGTLLDPSGAVTPAAKAAIAKARSAGVRVVLNTGRPIPEAFWFAREAGCDSLVCALGGGALADSATGQVIRRWDIPEPSGRQALELCLHRDIELMIFAGDQILMDPFSKRSLLKTYPFPAFHDNGVVTEDPVAYMEEHNLPLTKIHGDQNPGRYPLKELSALPGLQLTSSNDHDFELVAKGVDKGRALALLSMMYGIPLCDCAGVGDSENDLPMLQAVGTPIAMGNAASAVKAAACRIAPSNGEDGVAQAIFSCLSQAAL
;
A
#
# COMPACT_ATOMS: atom_id res chain seq x y z
N MET A 1 7.74 20.76 -13.48
CA MET A 1 8.12 21.03 -12.06
C MET A 1 7.34 20.04 -11.19
N ILE A 2 7.98 19.37 -10.23
CA ILE A 2 7.27 18.42 -9.35
C ILE A 2 6.38 19.19 -8.38
N ARG A 3 5.10 18.80 -8.31
CA ARG A 3 4.06 19.41 -7.47
C ARG A 3 3.44 18.43 -6.47
N LEU A 4 3.66 17.11 -6.70
CA LEU A 4 3.22 16.03 -5.82
C LEU A 4 4.26 14.93 -5.78
N ILE A 5 4.55 14.42 -4.60
CA ILE A 5 5.41 13.26 -4.36
C ILE A 5 4.58 12.19 -3.68
N SER A 6 4.47 11.02 -4.29
CA SER A 6 3.81 9.84 -3.75
C SER A 6 4.87 8.90 -3.19
N LEU A 7 4.77 8.57 -1.91
CA LEU A 7 5.72 7.72 -1.20
C LEU A 7 5.07 6.38 -0.87
N ASP A 8 5.72 5.29 -1.24
CA ASP A 8 5.44 4.01 -0.60
C ASP A 8 5.94 4.01 0.85
N LEU A 9 5.54 3.03 1.64
CA LEU A 9 5.81 2.94 3.07
C LEU A 9 6.93 1.93 3.39
N ASP A 10 6.63 0.64 3.22
CA ASP A 10 7.50 -0.46 3.64
C ASP A 10 8.66 -0.65 2.66
N GLY A 11 9.90 -0.61 3.15
CA GLY A 11 11.08 -0.63 2.27
C GLY A 11 11.38 0.71 1.59
N THR A 12 10.52 1.72 1.75
CA THR A 12 10.65 3.04 1.16
C THR A 12 10.74 4.13 2.25
N LEU A 13 9.60 4.57 2.82
CA LEU A 13 9.55 5.63 3.83
C LEU A 13 10.07 5.14 5.19
N LEU A 14 9.80 3.88 5.52
CA LEU A 14 10.27 3.26 6.75
C LEU A 14 11.71 2.76 6.58
N ASP A 15 12.53 3.03 7.59
CA ASP A 15 13.86 2.42 7.70
C ASP A 15 13.77 0.91 8.02
N PRO A 16 14.88 0.16 8.03
CA PRO A 16 14.88 -1.26 8.36
C PRO A 16 14.38 -1.61 9.77
N SER A 17 14.26 -0.62 10.68
CA SER A 17 13.66 -0.81 12.01
C SER A 17 12.13 -0.59 12.02
N GLY A 18 11.54 -0.18 10.89
CA GLY A 18 10.12 0.15 10.78
C GLY A 18 9.76 1.56 11.27
N ALA A 19 10.71 2.47 11.34
CA ALA A 19 10.51 3.83 11.81
C ALA A 19 10.59 4.86 10.67
N VAL A 20 9.86 5.97 10.81
CA VAL A 20 10.04 7.16 9.95
C VAL A 20 11.20 7.98 10.50
N THR A 21 12.28 8.10 9.74
CA THR A 21 13.49 8.78 10.21
C THR A 21 13.30 10.29 10.38
N PRO A 22 14.06 10.96 11.28
CA PRO A 22 14.04 12.42 11.38
C PRO A 22 14.39 13.12 10.06
N ALA A 23 15.27 12.53 9.24
CA ALA A 23 15.65 13.07 7.94
C ALA A 23 14.48 13.01 6.95
N ALA A 24 13.72 11.91 6.91
CA ALA A 24 12.51 11.79 6.08
C ALA A 24 11.46 12.83 6.49
N LYS A 25 11.17 12.98 7.81
CA LYS A 25 10.24 14.00 8.32
C LYS A 25 10.67 15.42 7.91
N ALA A 26 11.95 15.75 8.05
CA ALA A 26 12.48 17.05 7.69
C ALA A 26 12.36 17.32 6.17
N ALA A 27 12.64 16.33 5.33
CA ALA A 27 12.50 16.44 3.88
C ALA A 27 11.03 16.63 3.46
N ILE A 28 10.10 15.87 4.05
CA ILE A 28 8.65 16.01 3.83
C ILE A 28 8.19 17.42 4.22
N ALA A 29 8.57 17.89 5.42
CA ALA A 29 8.24 19.24 5.87
C ALA A 29 8.79 20.32 4.93
N LYS A 30 10.01 20.15 4.41
CA LYS A 30 10.63 21.06 3.44
C LYS A 30 9.88 21.06 2.11
N ALA A 31 9.50 19.89 1.58
CA ALA A 31 8.72 19.78 0.35
C ALA A 31 7.37 20.49 0.50
N ARG A 32 6.64 20.23 1.58
CA ARG A 32 5.35 20.85 1.85
C ARG A 32 5.46 22.37 2.03
N SER A 33 6.51 22.85 2.69
CA SER A 33 6.77 24.31 2.82
C SER A 33 7.09 24.98 1.48
N ALA A 34 7.56 24.22 0.49
CA ALA A 34 7.79 24.67 -0.88
C ALA A 34 6.52 24.55 -1.78
N GLY A 35 5.38 24.16 -1.21
CA GLY A 35 4.11 24.00 -1.92
C GLY A 35 3.96 22.67 -2.66
N VAL A 36 4.86 21.71 -2.46
CA VAL A 36 4.78 20.36 -3.01
C VAL A 36 3.94 19.49 -2.10
N ARG A 37 2.93 18.81 -2.64
CA ARG A 37 2.16 17.81 -1.90
C ARG A 37 3.00 16.56 -1.67
N VAL A 38 2.91 15.97 -0.50
CA VAL A 38 3.56 14.69 -0.17
C VAL A 38 2.52 13.74 0.39
N VAL A 39 2.25 12.65 -0.30
CA VAL A 39 1.18 11.71 0.03
C VAL A 39 1.73 10.31 0.25
N LEU A 40 1.08 9.54 1.13
CA LEU A 40 1.38 8.14 1.36
C LEU A 40 0.55 7.26 0.41
N ASN A 41 1.18 6.21 -0.15
CA ASN A 41 0.56 5.24 -1.06
C ASN A 41 1.05 3.83 -0.74
N THR A 42 0.31 3.10 0.08
CA THR A 42 0.79 1.90 0.76
C THR A 42 -0.14 0.69 0.59
N GLY A 43 0.43 -0.51 0.71
CA GLY A 43 -0.32 -1.76 0.83
C GLY A 43 -1.04 -1.93 2.18
N ARG A 44 -0.64 -1.15 3.20
CA ARG A 44 -1.17 -1.26 4.56
C ARG A 44 -2.64 -0.83 4.69
N PRO A 45 -3.34 -1.30 5.76
CA PRO A 45 -4.72 -0.92 6.03
C PRO A 45 -4.86 0.56 6.37
N ILE A 46 -6.08 1.09 6.20
CA ILE A 46 -6.40 2.51 6.37
C ILE A 46 -5.95 3.07 7.73
N PRO A 47 -6.22 2.42 8.88
CA PRO A 47 -5.80 2.96 10.18
C PRO A 47 -4.28 3.15 10.30
N GLU A 48 -3.50 2.21 9.76
CA GLU A 48 -2.04 2.30 9.75
C GLU A 48 -1.54 3.36 8.77
N ALA A 49 -2.13 3.42 7.56
CA ALA A 49 -1.83 4.46 6.59
C ALA A 49 -2.06 5.86 7.19
N PHE A 50 -3.15 6.04 7.95
CA PHE A 50 -3.42 7.28 8.66
C PHE A 50 -2.38 7.60 9.73
N TRP A 51 -2.00 6.58 10.51
CA TRP A 51 -1.00 6.75 11.55
C TRP A 51 0.34 7.19 10.97
N PHE A 52 0.84 6.46 9.96
CA PHE A 52 2.13 6.78 9.33
C PHE A 52 2.11 8.10 8.55
N ALA A 53 1.01 8.44 7.89
CA ALA A 53 0.89 9.74 7.21
C ALA A 53 1.01 10.92 8.19
N ARG A 54 0.38 10.81 9.36
CA ARG A 54 0.48 11.81 10.43
C ARG A 54 1.87 11.83 11.04
N GLU A 55 2.44 10.67 11.35
CA GLU A 55 3.77 10.51 11.93
C GLU A 55 4.87 11.09 11.03
N ALA A 56 4.76 10.87 9.73
CA ALA A 56 5.69 11.40 8.73
C ALA A 56 5.46 12.89 8.41
N GLY A 57 4.29 13.43 8.74
CA GLY A 57 3.89 14.78 8.37
C GLY A 57 3.48 14.92 6.89
N CYS A 58 2.98 13.84 6.27
CA CYS A 58 2.42 13.87 4.92
C CYS A 58 1.13 14.69 4.84
N ASP A 59 0.64 14.94 3.63
CA ASP A 59 -0.71 15.46 3.40
C ASP A 59 -1.76 14.43 3.84
N SER A 60 -3.01 14.89 4.09
CA SER A 60 -4.02 14.04 4.72
C SER A 60 -4.61 12.97 3.81
N LEU A 61 -4.61 13.19 2.49
CA LEU A 61 -5.08 12.19 1.54
C LEU A 61 -4.06 11.05 1.42
N VAL A 62 -4.54 9.83 1.60
CA VAL A 62 -3.73 8.61 1.53
C VAL A 62 -4.34 7.59 0.59
N CYS A 63 -3.50 6.87 -0.16
CA CYS A 63 -3.87 5.65 -0.83
C CYS A 63 -3.46 4.46 0.06
N ALA A 64 -4.41 3.59 0.37
CA ALA A 64 -4.22 2.42 1.23
C ALA A 64 -4.63 1.13 0.51
N LEU A 65 -4.35 -0.02 1.12
CA LEU A 65 -4.72 -1.35 0.62
C LEU A 65 -4.19 -1.63 -0.80
N GLY A 66 -2.98 -1.14 -1.15
CA GLY A 66 -2.41 -1.34 -2.48
C GLY A 66 -3.15 -0.59 -3.60
N GLY A 67 -3.85 0.48 -3.28
CA GLY A 67 -4.74 1.22 -4.18
C GLY A 67 -6.22 0.84 -4.02
N GLY A 68 -6.55 -0.12 -3.15
CA GLY A 68 -7.93 -0.53 -2.88
C GLY A 68 -8.78 0.52 -2.16
N ALA A 69 -8.15 1.52 -1.53
CA ALA A 69 -8.84 2.60 -0.86
C ALA A 69 -8.13 3.94 -1.02
N LEU A 70 -8.93 5.01 -1.12
CA LEU A 70 -8.52 6.40 -1.00
C LEU A 70 -9.26 7.01 0.18
N ALA A 71 -8.53 7.59 1.13
CA ALA A 71 -9.09 8.09 2.37
C ALA A 71 -8.41 9.39 2.83
N ASP A 72 -9.05 10.11 3.73
CA ASP A 72 -8.55 11.36 4.31
C ASP A 72 -8.28 11.17 5.82
N SER A 73 -7.01 11.19 6.19
CA SER A 73 -6.56 11.02 7.57
C SER A 73 -6.94 12.19 8.49
N ALA A 74 -7.27 13.36 7.96
CA ALA A 74 -7.70 14.50 8.75
C ALA A 74 -9.15 14.35 9.23
N THR A 75 -10.01 13.79 8.38
CA THR A 75 -11.44 13.59 8.67
C THR A 75 -11.78 12.17 9.11
N GLY A 76 -10.89 11.20 8.82
CA GLY A 76 -11.14 9.76 9.00
C GLY A 76 -12.02 9.16 7.90
N GLN A 77 -12.41 9.93 6.89
CA GLN A 77 -13.34 9.50 5.86
C GLN A 77 -12.70 8.65 4.78
N VAL A 78 -13.31 7.53 4.44
CA VAL A 78 -13.01 6.77 3.22
C VAL A 78 -13.74 7.45 2.06
N ILE A 79 -12.97 8.03 1.13
CA ILE A 79 -13.47 8.77 -0.03
C ILE A 79 -13.91 7.81 -1.12
N ARG A 80 -13.10 6.77 -1.34
CA ARG A 80 -13.35 5.74 -2.34
C ARG A 80 -12.78 4.40 -1.89
N ARG A 81 -13.52 3.31 -2.17
CA ARG A 81 -13.06 1.94 -2.04
C ARG A 81 -13.38 1.19 -3.32
N TRP A 82 -12.53 0.24 -3.69
CA TRP A 82 -12.71 -0.63 -4.84
C TRP A 82 -12.78 -2.07 -4.35
N ASP A 83 -14.01 -2.53 -4.18
CA ASP A 83 -14.27 -3.86 -3.64
C ASP A 83 -14.15 -4.92 -4.74
N ILE A 84 -13.72 -6.11 -4.33
CA ILE A 84 -13.62 -7.29 -5.18
C ILE A 84 -15.04 -7.72 -5.59
N PRO A 85 -15.30 -7.98 -6.89
CA PRO A 85 -16.64 -8.35 -7.33
C PRO A 85 -17.06 -9.74 -6.85
N GLU A 86 -18.33 -9.88 -6.49
CA GLU A 86 -18.95 -11.17 -6.26
C GLU A 86 -19.29 -11.88 -7.60
N PRO A 87 -19.25 -13.22 -7.68
CA PRO A 87 -18.92 -14.17 -6.60
C PRO A 87 -17.42 -14.45 -6.45
N SER A 88 -16.55 -13.78 -7.22
CA SER A 88 -15.11 -14.08 -7.27
C SER A 88 -14.42 -13.82 -5.94
N GLY A 89 -14.85 -12.80 -5.19
CA GLY A 89 -14.29 -12.51 -3.88
C GLY A 89 -14.49 -13.65 -2.88
N ARG A 90 -15.71 -14.18 -2.81
CA ARG A 90 -16.04 -15.37 -1.99
C ARG A 90 -15.21 -16.57 -2.41
N GLN A 91 -15.20 -16.90 -3.71
CA GLN A 91 -14.46 -18.04 -4.24
C GLN A 91 -12.95 -17.93 -3.93
N ALA A 92 -12.39 -16.75 -4.04
CA ALA A 92 -10.99 -16.51 -3.70
C ALA A 92 -10.72 -16.75 -2.22
N LEU A 93 -11.60 -16.27 -1.33
CA LEU A 93 -11.46 -16.47 0.10
C LEU A 93 -11.59 -17.95 0.47
N GLU A 94 -12.59 -18.67 -0.06
CA GLU A 94 -12.77 -20.10 0.13
C GLU A 94 -11.56 -20.92 -0.35
N LEU A 95 -10.90 -20.51 -1.44
CA LEU A 95 -9.67 -21.14 -1.93
C LEU A 95 -8.49 -20.94 -0.96
N CYS A 96 -8.43 -19.84 -0.24
CA CYS A 96 -7.32 -19.53 0.68
C CYS A 96 -7.53 -20.12 2.09
N LEU A 97 -8.78 -20.21 2.54
CA LEU A 97 -9.11 -20.73 3.87
C LEU A 97 -8.67 -22.21 4.03
N HIS A 98 -8.33 -22.62 5.24
CA HIS A 98 -7.94 -23.98 5.62
C HIS A 98 -6.66 -24.52 4.92
N ARG A 99 -5.80 -23.64 4.41
CA ARG A 99 -4.54 -24.02 3.74
C ARG A 99 -3.28 -23.73 4.56
N ASP A 100 -3.41 -23.40 5.85
CA ASP A 100 -2.31 -22.91 6.70
C ASP A 100 -1.58 -21.70 6.08
N ILE A 101 -2.31 -20.85 5.42
CA ILE A 101 -1.86 -19.54 4.91
C ILE A 101 -2.20 -18.52 5.98
N GLU A 102 -1.27 -17.63 6.30
CA GLU A 102 -1.54 -16.48 7.15
C GLU A 102 -2.35 -15.45 6.36
N LEU A 103 -3.61 -15.27 6.71
CA LEU A 103 -4.52 -14.39 5.97
C LEU A 103 -4.85 -13.14 6.74
N MET A 104 -4.77 -12.00 6.05
CA MET A 104 -5.37 -10.72 6.43
C MET A 104 -6.45 -10.39 5.41
N ILE A 105 -7.70 -10.32 5.86
CA ILE A 105 -8.88 -10.12 5.02
C ILE A 105 -9.44 -8.73 5.30
N PHE A 106 -9.43 -7.86 4.29
CA PHE A 106 -9.90 -6.47 4.42
C PHE A 106 -11.29 -6.36 3.84
N ALA A 107 -12.29 -6.28 4.72
CA ALA A 107 -13.71 -6.27 4.36
C ALA A 107 -14.42 -5.10 5.04
N GLY A 108 -15.06 -4.25 4.25
CA GLY A 108 -15.65 -3.02 4.77
C GLY A 108 -14.59 -2.13 5.42
N ASP A 109 -14.83 -1.76 6.67
CA ASP A 109 -13.90 -1.03 7.54
C ASP A 109 -13.17 -1.95 8.54
N GLN A 110 -13.31 -3.27 8.38
CA GLN A 110 -12.80 -4.28 9.29
C GLN A 110 -11.62 -5.06 8.67
N ILE A 111 -10.79 -5.58 9.57
CA ILE A 111 -9.72 -6.54 9.26
C ILE A 111 -10.15 -7.86 9.89
N LEU A 112 -10.38 -8.87 9.05
CA LEU A 112 -10.77 -10.20 9.51
C LEU A 112 -9.58 -11.14 9.43
N MET A 113 -9.50 -12.07 10.35
CA MET A 113 -8.52 -13.15 10.36
C MET A 113 -9.12 -14.40 11.02
N ASP A 114 -8.68 -15.56 10.60
CA ASP A 114 -9.00 -16.79 11.29
C ASP A 114 -8.09 -16.99 12.53
N PRO A 115 -8.40 -17.95 13.44
CA PRO A 115 -7.58 -18.19 14.63
C PRO A 115 -6.15 -18.64 14.33
N PHE A 116 -5.89 -19.29 13.18
CA PHE A 116 -4.54 -19.66 12.75
C PHE A 116 -3.76 -18.39 12.39
N SER A 117 -4.31 -17.56 11.51
CA SER A 117 -3.70 -16.30 11.09
C SER A 117 -3.46 -15.36 12.27
N LYS A 118 -4.41 -15.24 13.22
CA LYS A 118 -4.21 -14.45 14.45
C LYS A 118 -3.00 -14.89 15.25
N ARG A 119 -2.82 -16.21 15.44
CA ARG A 119 -1.67 -16.74 16.20
C ARG A 119 -0.34 -16.52 15.48
N SER A 120 -0.34 -16.61 14.16
CA SER A 120 0.85 -16.36 13.34
C SER A 120 1.21 -14.88 13.33
N LEU A 121 0.26 -14.01 12.99
CA LEU A 121 0.42 -12.56 12.89
C LEU A 121 0.88 -11.90 14.19
N LEU A 122 0.57 -12.44 15.35
CA LEU A 122 1.14 -11.96 16.61
C LEU A 122 2.67 -12.06 16.67
N LYS A 123 3.29 -12.89 15.81
CA LYS A 123 4.74 -13.08 15.75
C LYS A 123 5.37 -12.40 14.53
N THR A 124 4.70 -12.48 13.38
CA THR A 124 5.20 -11.99 12.08
C THR A 124 4.88 -10.51 11.84
N TYR A 125 3.76 -10.05 12.42
CA TYR A 125 3.26 -8.69 12.28
C TYR A 125 2.78 -8.12 13.64
N PRO A 126 3.68 -7.86 14.60
CA PRO A 126 3.32 -7.50 15.97
C PRO A 126 2.93 -6.02 16.12
N PHE A 127 2.15 -5.45 15.19
CA PHE A 127 1.67 -4.08 15.25
C PHE A 127 0.41 -3.99 16.11
N PRO A 128 0.44 -3.38 17.31
CA PRO A 128 -0.67 -3.44 18.28
C PRO A 128 -1.99 -2.95 17.71
N ALA A 129 -2.00 -1.81 17.01
CA ALA A 129 -3.23 -1.23 16.45
C ALA A 129 -3.92 -2.17 15.43
N PHE A 130 -3.16 -3.00 14.71
CA PHE A 130 -3.70 -4.02 13.82
C PHE A 130 -4.46 -5.09 14.64
N HIS A 131 -3.84 -5.59 15.71
CA HIS A 131 -4.40 -6.66 16.52
C HIS A 131 -5.58 -6.22 17.39
N ASP A 132 -5.56 -4.97 17.86
CA ASP A 132 -6.61 -4.40 18.71
C ASP A 132 -7.89 -4.12 17.92
N ASN A 133 -7.77 -3.85 16.62
CA ASN A 133 -8.90 -3.57 15.72
C ASN A 133 -9.28 -4.77 14.83
N GLY A 134 -8.52 -5.86 14.88
CA GLY A 134 -8.77 -7.05 14.06
C GLY A 134 -9.84 -7.94 14.66
N VAL A 135 -10.78 -8.41 13.83
CA VAL A 135 -11.82 -9.36 14.19
C VAL A 135 -11.33 -10.78 13.91
N VAL A 136 -11.43 -11.65 14.92
CA VAL A 136 -11.10 -13.08 14.78
C VAL A 136 -12.39 -13.87 14.64
N THR A 137 -12.52 -14.64 13.56
CA THR A 137 -13.69 -15.49 13.29
C THR A 137 -13.26 -16.82 12.68
N GLU A 138 -13.97 -17.90 13.05
CA GLU A 138 -13.73 -19.24 12.46
C GLU A 138 -14.20 -19.32 11.00
N ASP A 139 -15.19 -18.49 10.63
CA ASP A 139 -15.74 -18.44 9.28
C ASP A 139 -15.83 -16.98 8.79
N PRO A 140 -14.77 -16.46 8.16
CA PRO A 140 -14.75 -15.11 7.62
C PRO A 140 -15.80 -14.87 6.53
N VAL A 141 -16.16 -15.91 5.77
CA VAL A 141 -17.18 -15.80 4.70
C VAL A 141 -18.55 -15.55 5.31
N ALA A 142 -18.97 -16.41 6.25
CA ALA A 142 -20.24 -16.25 6.94
C ALA A 142 -20.30 -14.92 7.72
N TYR A 143 -19.20 -14.53 8.36
CA TYR A 143 -19.11 -13.25 9.06
C TYR A 143 -19.34 -12.05 8.14
N MET A 144 -18.71 -12.06 6.96
CA MET A 144 -18.88 -10.98 5.98
C MET A 144 -20.32 -10.92 5.46
N GLU A 145 -20.98 -12.07 5.23
CA GLU A 145 -22.39 -12.13 4.83
C GLU A 145 -23.32 -11.56 5.89
N GLU A 146 -23.17 -12.01 7.15
CA GLU A 146 -24.01 -11.57 8.28
C GLU A 146 -23.92 -10.05 8.49
N HIS A 147 -22.70 -9.48 8.31
CA HIS A 147 -22.45 -8.04 8.55
C HIS A 147 -22.49 -7.20 7.26
N ASN A 148 -22.80 -7.82 6.11
CA ASN A 148 -22.90 -7.13 4.82
C ASN A 148 -21.59 -6.39 4.43
N LEU A 149 -20.44 -7.02 4.68
CA LEU A 149 -19.13 -6.43 4.46
C LEU A 149 -18.61 -6.76 3.05
N PRO A 150 -18.40 -5.77 2.19
CA PRO A 150 -17.75 -6.00 0.90
C PRO A 150 -16.25 -6.28 1.09
N LEU A 151 -15.74 -7.25 0.32
CA LEU A 151 -14.32 -7.62 0.33
C LEU A 151 -13.50 -6.65 -0.53
N THR A 152 -12.48 -6.02 0.03
CA THR A 152 -11.61 -5.08 -0.69
C THR A 152 -10.27 -5.69 -1.06
N LYS A 153 -9.66 -6.46 -0.14
CA LYS A 153 -8.33 -7.07 -0.34
C LYS A 153 -8.21 -8.36 0.46
N ILE A 154 -7.52 -9.35 -0.10
CA ILE A 154 -6.96 -10.49 0.64
C ILE A 154 -5.43 -10.35 0.56
N HIS A 155 -4.77 -10.46 1.70
CA HIS A 155 -3.33 -10.63 1.77
C HIS A 155 -3.03 -11.98 2.41
N GLY A 156 -2.20 -12.78 1.75
CA GLY A 156 -1.74 -14.07 2.27
C GLY A 156 -0.23 -14.08 2.39
N ASP A 157 0.28 -14.49 3.55
CA ASP A 157 1.68 -14.58 3.84
C ASP A 157 2.02 -15.95 4.46
N GLN A 158 3.31 -16.24 4.59
CA GLN A 158 3.85 -17.52 5.07
C GLN A 158 3.39 -18.74 4.26
N ASN A 159 4.24 -19.71 4.07
CA ASN A 159 3.98 -20.93 3.31
C ASN A 159 3.64 -20.75 1.81
N PRO A 160 4.48 -20.07 0.99
CA PRO A 160 4.18 -19.80 -0.43
C PRO A 160 3.90 -21.06 -1.26
N GLY A 161 4.41 -22.23 -0.85
CA GLY A 161 4.09 -23.50 -1.50
C GLY A 161 2.63 -23.97 -1.36
N ARG A 162 1.81 -23.30 -0.55
CA ARG A 162 0.38 -23.60 -0.35
C ARG A 162 -0.56 -22.63 -1.03
N TYR A 163 -0.03 -21.57 -1.65
CA TYR A 163 -0.84 -20.56 -2.31
C TYR A 163 -1.55 -21.12 -3.54
N PRO A 164 -2.87 -20.96 -3.66
CA PRO A 164 -3.62 -21.41 -4.83
C PRO A 164 -3.53 -20.38 -5.98
N LEU A 165 -2.31 -19.94 -6.32
CA LEU A 165 -2.10 -18.83 -7.27
C LEU A 165 -2.71 -19.07 -8.64
N LYS A 166 -2.66 -20.32 -9.13
CA LYS A 166 -3.23 -20.68 -10.44
C LYS A 166 -4.75 -20.57 -10.45
N GLU A 167 -5.38 -21.05 -9.38
CA GLU A 167 -6.84 -20.98 -9.20
C GLU A 167 -7.29 -19.54 -8.99
N LEU A 168 -6.59 -18.77 -8.16
CA LEU A 168 -6.86 -17.35 -7.93
C LEU A 168 -6.73 -16.52 -9.21
N SER A 169 -5.69 -16.76 -10.01
CA SER A 169 -5.47 -16.06 -11.28
C SER A 169 -6.55 -16.38 -12.33
N ALA A 170 -7.26 -17.48 -12.20
CA ALA A 170 -8.33 -17.86 -13.10
C ALA A 170 -9.68 -17.21 -12.77
N LEU A 171 -9.84 -16.63 -11.58
CA LEU A 171 -11.06 -15.97 -11.17
C LEU A 171 -11.26 -14.63 -11.90
N PRO A 172 -12.44 -14.37 -12.46
CA PRO A 172 -12.67 -13.14 -13.20
C PRO A 172 -12.76 -11.91 -12.27
N GLY A 173 -12.29 -10.77 -12.75
CA GLY A 173 -12.42 -9.51 -12.02
C GLY A 173 -11.42 -9.31 -10.88
N LEU A 174 -10.44 -10.20 -10.76
CA LEU A 174 -9.38 -10.14 -9.75
C LEU A 174 -8.03 -9.80 -10.37
N GLN A 175 -7.17 -9.22 -9.56
CA GLN A 175 -5.76 -8.98 -9.84
C GLN A 175 -4.91 -9.50 -8.69
N LEU A 176 -3.93 -10.33 -9.04
CA LEU A 176 -2.93 -10.85 -8.13
C LEU A 176 -1.67 -10.01 -8.23
N THR A 177 -1.08 -9.65 -7.10
CA THR A 177 0.20 -8.93 -6.97
C THR A 177 0.93 -9.42 -5.72
N SER A 178 2.13 -8.94 -5.49
CA SER A 178 2.89 -9.21 -4.26
C SER A 178 3.68 -7.98 -3.83
N SER A 179 4.03 -7.90 -2.56
CA SER A 179 4.91 -6.90 -1.99
C SER A 179 6.31 -7.45 -1.67
N ASN A 180 6.43 -8.78 -1.59
CA ASN A 180 7.69 -9.50 -1.33
C ASN A 180 7.64 -10.92 -1.89
N ASP A 181 8.73 -11.69 -1.72
CA ASP A 181 8.85 -13.06 -2.25
C ASP A 181 8.00 -14.11 -1.49
N HIS A 182 7.35 -13.73 -0.41
CA HIS A 182 6.67 -14.65 0.52
C HIS A 182 5.18 -14.38 0.67
N ASP A 183 4.65 -13.35 -0.02
CA ASP A 183 3.25 -12.97 0.05
C ASP A 183 2.51 -13.09 -1.29
N PHE A 184 1.21 -12.98 -1.22
CA PHE A 184 0.36 -12.58 -2.34
C PHE A 184 -0.69 -11.59 -1.88
N GLU A 185 -1.05 -10.69 -2.77
CA GLU A 185 -2.14 -9.74 -2.57
C GLU A 185 -3.18 -9.91 -3.67
N LEU A 186 -4.45 -9.94 -3.30
CA LEU A 186 -5.56 -10.05 -4.21
C LEU A 186 -6.47 -8.84 -4.05
N VAL A 187 -6.69 -8.12 -5.14
CA VAL A 187 -7.55 -6.93 -5.23
C VAL A 187 -8.45 -7.00 -6.45
N ALA A 188 -9.40 -6.10 -6.59
CA ALA A 188 -10.21 -6.00 -7.80
C ALA A 188 -9.34 -5.67 -9.02
N LYS A 189 -9.70 -6.20 -10.19
CA LYS A 189 -8.96 -5.99 -11.44
C LYS A 189 -8.83 -4.51 -11.78
N GLY A 190 -7.61 -4.10 -12.10
CA GLY A 190 -7.27 -2.71 -12.43
C GLY A 190 -7.21 -1.80 -11.22
N VAL A 191 -7.17 -2.36 -10.00
CA VAL A 191 -6.87 -1.64 -8.77
C VAL A 191 -5.39 -1.81 -8.47
N ASP A 192 -4.67 -0.70 -8.40
CA ASP A 192 -3.25 -0.62 -8.11
C ASP A 192 -2.88 0.77 -7.56
N LYS A 193 -1.64 0.90 -7.07
CA LYS A 193 -1.13 2.17 -6.54
C LYS A 193 -1.10 3.30 -7.58
N GLY A 194 -0.94 3.00 -8.86
CA GLY A 194 -0.93 4.00 -9.94
C GLY A 194 -2.32 4.58 -10.18
N ARG A 195 -3.35 3.72 -10.25
CA ARG A 195 -4.74 4.16 -10.41
C ARG A 195 -5.21 5.02 -9.23
N ALA A 196 -4.90 4.59 -8.01
CA ALA A 196 -5.26 5.35 -6.81
C ALA A 196 -4.57 6.73 -6.80
N LEU A 197 -3.28 6.77 -7.16
CA LEU A 197 -2.53 8.02 -7.31
C LEU A 197 -3.14 8.93 -8.39
N ALA A 198 -3.56 8.38 -9.52
CA ALA A 198 -4.19 9.15 -10.59
C ALA A 198 -5.46 9.86 -10.10
N LEU A 199 -6.31 9.18 -9.30
CA LEU A 199 -7.48 9.82 -8.71
C LEU A 199 -7.08 10.89 -7.68
N LEU A 200 -6.11 10.58 -6.81
CA LEU A 200 -5.63 11.52 -5.80
C LEU A 200 -5.02 12.78 -6.43
N SER A 201 -4.18 12.62 -7.46
CA SER A 201 -3.55 13.73 -8.16
C SER A 201 -4.60 14.62 -8.86
N MET A 202 -5.64 14.00 -9.40
CA MET A 202 -6.78 14.72 -9.99
C MET A 202 -7.54 15.55 -8.94
N MET A 203 -7.73 15.02 -7.72
CA MET A 203 -8.35 15.78 -6.61
C MET A 203 -7.54 17.01 -6.21
N TYR A 204 -6.22 16.97 -6.33
CA TYR A 204 -5.35 18.14 -6.13
C TYR A 204 -5.21 19.03 -7.37
N GLY A 205 -5.78 18.67 -8.51
CA GLY A 205 -5.60 19.39 -9.77
C GLY A 205 -4.15 19.36 -10.27
N ILE A 206 -3.43 18.27 -10.04
CA ILE A 206 -2.03 18.08 -10.42
C ILE A 206 -1.95 16.95 -11.45
N PRO A 207 -1.45 17.21 -12.67
CA PRO A 207 -1.29 16.17 -13.67
C PRO A 207 -0.17 15.20 -13.27
N LEU A 208 -0.29 13.91 -13.66
CA LEU A 208 0.68 12.87 -13.31
C LEU A 208 2.12 13.16 -13.80
N CYS A 209 2.27 13.91 -14.89
CA CYS A 209 3.59 14.34 -15.37
C CYS A 209 4.31 15.31 -14.41
N ASP A 210 3.57 15.99 -13.52
CA ASP A 210 4.10 16.83 -12.44
C ASP A 210 4.21 16.08 -11.10
N CYS A 211 4.02 14.75 -11.11
CA CYS A 211 4.15 13.90 -9.94
C CYS A 211 5.47 13.13 -9.96
N ALA A 212 6.02 12.89 -8.76
CA ALA A 212 7.06 11.89 -8.53
C ALA A 212 6.47 10.72 -7.74
N GLY A 213 6.91 9.50 -8.03
CA GLY A 213 6.62 8.29 -7.26
C GLY A 213 7.92 7.71 -6.72
N VAL A 214 7.94 7.30 -5.46
CA VAL A 214 9.08 6.66 -4.81
C VAL A 214 8.63 5.31 -4.27
N GLY A 215 9.32 4.22 -4.65
CA GLY A 215 8.95 2.87 -4.25
C GLY A 215 10.10 1.87 -4.42
N ASP A 216 9.91 0.63 -3.95
CA ASP A 216 10.95 -0.39 -3.95
C ASP A 216 10.48 -1.79 -4.40
N SER A 217 9.19 -2.08 -4.40
CA SER A 217 8.65 -3.40 -4.69
C SER A 217 7.76 -3.46 -5.94
N GLU A 218 7.36 -4.67 -6.36
CA GLU A 218 6.62 -4.86 -7.61
C GLU A 218 5.24 -4.18 -7.60
N ASN A 219 4.60 -4.07 -6.44
CA ASN A 219 3.31 -3.38 -6.31
C ASN A 219 3.43 -1.85 -6.52
N ASP A 220 4.67 -1.30 -6.57
CA ASP A 220 4.93 0.10 -6.90
C ASP A 220 5.04 0.35 -8.41
N LEU A 221 5.28 -0.68 -9.21
CA LEU A 221 5.46 -0.52 -10.65
C LEU A 221 4.34 0.28 -11.33
N PRO A 222 3.05 0.05 -11.04
CA PRO A 222 1.98 0.85 -11.62
C PRO A 222 2.07 2.34 -11.25
N MET A 223 2.47 2.66 -10.01
CA MET A 223 2.69 4.04 -9.57
C MET A 223 3.87 4.67 -10.30
N LEU A 224 5.00 3.97 -10.37
CA LEU A 224 6.21 4.45 -11.03
C LEU A 224 5.99 4.67 -12.54
N GLN A 225 5.24 3.79 -13.20
CA GLN A 225 4.90 3.91 -14.61
C GLN A 225 3.92 5.05 -14.92
N ALA A 226 3.11 5.45 -13.94
CA ALA A 226 2.11 6.49 -14.12
C ALA A 226 2.67 7.92 -14.00
N VAL A 227 3.74 8.12 -13.24
CA VAL A 227 4.24 9.46 -12.91
C VAL A 227 5.31 9.98 -13.87
N GLY A 228 5.49 11.30 -13.93
CA GLY A 228 6.53 11.93 -14.74
C GLY A 228 7.96 11.74 -14.18
N THR A 229 8.10 11.45 -12.88
CA THR A 229 9.40 11.24 -12.23
C THR A 229 9.37 9.99 -11.34
N PRO A 230 9.57 8.79 -11.93
CA PRO A 230 9.68 7.56 -11.16
C PRO A 230 11.07 7.45 -10.49
N ILE A 231 11.09 7.14 -9.18
CA ILE A 231 12.29 6.99 -8.37
C ILE A 231 12.24 5.62 -7.67
N ALA A 232 13.23 4.78 -7.88
CA ALA A 232 13.39 3.52 -7.16
C ALA A 232 14.33 3.72 -5.96
N MET A 233 14.04 3.00 -4.87
CA MET A 233 14.95 2.93 -3.72
C MET A 233 16.17 2.06 -4.03
N GLY A 234 17.29 2.28 -3.33
CA GLY A 234 18.52 1.52 -3.48
C GLY A 234 18.38 0.03 -3.12
N ASN A 235 17.48 -0.29 -2.19
CA ASN A 235 17.08 -1.66 -1.83
C ASN A 235 16.06 -2.28 -2.78
N ALA A 236 15.54 -1.55 -3.76
CA ALA A 236 14.48 -2.03 -4.66
C ALA A 236 14.92 -3.23 -5.51
N ALA A 237 13.96 -4.06 -5.90
CA ALA A 237 14.16 -5.14 -6.87
C ALA A 237 14.63 -4.60 -8.24
N SER A 238 15.34 -5.44 -9.00
CA SER A 238 15.90 -5.04 -10.30
C SER A 238 14.86 -4.55 -11.30
N ALA A 239 13.67 -5.15 -11.32
CA ALA A 239 12.56 -4.74 -12.18
C ALA A 239 12.07 -3.33 -11.85
N VAL A 240 12.00 -2.99 -10.55
CA VAL A 240 11.60 -1.66 -10.07
C VAL A 240 12.65 -0.61 -10.42
N LYS A 241 13.93 -0.92 -10.22
CA LYS A 241 15.05 -0.05 -10.65
C LYS A 241 15.04 0.23 -12.15
N ALA A 242 14.71 -0.79 -12.96
CA ALA A 242 14.62 -0.65 -14.41
C ALA A 242 13.46 0.26 -14.87
N ALA A 243 12.39 0.37 -14.08
CA ALA A 243 11.24 1.22 -14.36
C ALA A 243 11.45 2.69 -13.92
N ALA A 244 12.49 2.98 -13.15
CA ALA A 244 12.76 4.29 -12.60
C ALA A 244 13.73 5.11 -13.46
N CYS A 245 13.55 6.44 -13.49
CA CYS A 245 14.49 7.37 -14.09
C CYS A 245 15.64 7.78 -13.14
N ARG A 246 15.47 7.49 -11.83
CA ARG A 246 16.47 7.74 -10.78
C ARG A 246 16.46 6.62 -9.75
N ILE A 247 17.61 6.40 -9.13
CA ILE A 247 17.77 5.48 -8.00
C ILE A 247 18.24 6.31 -6.81
N ALA A 248 17.43 6.33 -5.74
CA ALA A 248 17.80 6.89 -4.45
C ALA A 248 18.69 5.90 -3.67
N PRO A 249 19.38 6.30 -2.61
CA PRO A 249 19.98 5.36 -1.66
C PRO A 249 18.92 4.42 -1.04
N SER A 250 19.37 3.40 -0.29
CA SER A 250 18.47 2.48 0.40
C SER A 250 17.67 3.19 1.50
N ASN A 251 16.58 2.56 1.95
CA ASN A 251 15.78 3.05 3.07
C ASN A 251 16.56 3.09 4.41
N GLY A 252 17.66 2.32 4.54
CA GLY A 252 18.57 2.39 5.66
C GLY A 252 19.60 3.54 5.60
N GLU A 253 19.63 4.29 4.48
CA GLU A 253 20.57 5.38 4.21
C GLU A 253 19.88 6.73 3.99
N ASP A 254 18.70 6.93 4.60
CA ASP A 254 17.85 8.10 4.40
C ASP A 254 17.48 8.37 2.92
N GLY A 255 17.29 7.31 2.14
CA GLY A 255 17.06 7.40 0.69
C GLY A 255 15.84 8.22 0.31
N VAL A 256 14.73 8.12 1.08
CA VAL A 256 13.53 8.94 0.83
C VAL A 256 13.81 10.43 0.98
N ALA A 257 14.59 10.84 2.01
CA ALA A 257 14.94 12.23 2.18
C ALA A 257 15.72 12.76 0.97
N GLN A 258 16.66 11.97 0.46
CA GLN A 258 17.45 12.32 -0.73
C GLN A 258 16.59 12.34 -2.01
N ALA A 259 15.66 11.39 -2.16
CA ALA A 259 14.69 11.38 -3.24
C ALA A 259 13.85 12.68 -3.27
N ILE A 260 13.29 13.06 -2.11
CA ILE A 260 12.50 14.29 -1.96
C ILE A 260 13.35 15.53 -2.31
N PHE A 261 14.56 15.67 -1.77
CA PHE A 261 15.43 16.80 -2.08
C PHE A 261 15.81 16.87 -3.56
N SER A 262 16.01 15.73 -4.22
CA SER A 262 16.27 15.68 -5.66
C SER A 262 15.09 16.19 -6.50
N CYS A 263 13.86 16.05 -6.02
CA CYS A 263 12.65 16.59 -6.64
C CYS A 263 12.57 18.13 -6.49
N LEU A 264 13.03 18.66 -5.35
CA LEU A 264 12.97 20.11 -5.07
C LEU A 264 14.04 20.91 -5.82
N SER A 265 15.23 20.34 -6.02
CA SER A 265 16.33 21.01 -6.71
C SER A 265 16.08 21.27 -8.20
N GLN A 266 15.13 20.58 -8.83
CA GLN A 266 14.71 20.85 -10.21
C GLN A 266 13.79 22.08 -10.36
N ALA A 267 13.33 22.67 -9.27
CA ALA A 267 12.50 23.87 -9.29
C ALA A 267 13.34 25.16 -9.35
N ALA A 268 14.67 25.07 -9.27
CA ALA A 268 15.59 26.21 -9.19
C ALA A 268 16.37 26.49 -10.49
N LEU A 269 16.01 25.82 -11.61
CA LEU A 269 16.52 26.05 -12.95
C LEU A 269 15.37 26.43 -13.90
#